data_2eb8b7447638a719bdf25108238ae2e0
#
_entry.id   2eb8b7447638a719bdf25108238ae2e0
#
_cell.length_a   1.000
_cell.length_b   1.000
_cell.length_c   1.000
_cell.angle_alpha   90.00
_cell.angle_beta   90.00
_cell.angle_gamma   90.00
#
_symmetry.space_group_name_H-M   'P 1'
#
loop_
_entity.id
_entity.type
_entity.pdbx_description
1 polymer ?
#
loop_
_entity_poly.entity_id
_entity_poly.type
_entity_poly.pdbx_seq_one_letter_code
_entity_poly.pdbx_strand_id
1 'polypeptide(L)'
;MNQISKFIDSTLLDLGRQFKLSYLPPLMIYLAAGISGLTGIVGTFFVKDYLNLSAAFLAGLGFWAGIPWALKMPLGHLVDLIWNKKNYMVYVGATLIGLSLLIMYGLIIHTEWMSTILKVETWFVISVLLAPIGYVVQDVVADAMTVEAVPIVNEEGQKFSQDQIKAMHTTMQTLGRFAIIGGTVLVALVNVILFKGVDSLEQADKIELYGSIYIYALVIPFVSILGVIFANYLKNKKKNKLIGQGLVGNEDNYEHEKTEINWWILGGSLIFVIFTLSVGSFGVPFAQEIVFLGSMVIILFLMSKLIKELPQNLRSTIVGTAVIIFVFRAMPGPGPGLSWFEIDELKFNEQFFSILSLLASVLTLLGIILLRPFMSNNSIAKIIVVLSIAGAILFLSLIHISEPTRPAL
;
A
#
# COMPACT_ATOMS: atom_id res chain seq x y z
N MET A 1 -5.98 25.00 -29.85
CA MET A 1 -6.13 23.96 -28.81
C MET A 1 -6.56 24.64 -27.51
N ASN A 2 -7.75 24.28 -26.97
CA ASN A 2 -8.26 24.84 -25.71
C ASN A 2 -7.31 24.56 -24.55
N GLN A 3 -7.28 25.40 -23.50
CA GLN A 3 -6.43 25.20 -22.30
C GLN A 3 -6.63 23.82 -21.68
N ILE A 4 -7.87 23.31 -21.69
CA ILE A 4 -8.22 21.96 -21.21
C ILE A 4 -7.54 20.88 -22.05
N SER A 5 -7.55 21.01 -23.39
CA SER A 5 -6.89 20.05 -24.29
C SER A 5 -5.36 20.01 -24.08
N LYS A 6 -4.73 21.18 -23.86
CA LYS A 6 -3.29 21.25 -23.53
C LYS A 6 -3.00 20.62 -22.18
N PHE A 7 -3.87 20.82 -21.19
CA PHE A 7 -3.74 20.23 -19.87
C PHE A 7 -3.86 18.70 -19.91
N ILE A 8 -4.85 18.16 -20.63
CA ILE A 8 -5.02 16.71 -20.81
C ILE A 8 -3.82 16.14 -21.56
N ASP A 9 -3.35 16.79 -22.61
CA ASP A 9 -2.20 16.32 -23.39
C ASP A 9 -0.92 16.27 -22.53
N SER A 10 -0.63 17.34 -21.78
CA SER A 10 0.58 17.41 -20.94
C SER A 10 0.53 16.58 -19.68
N THR A 11 -0.65 16.14 -19.22
CA THR A 11 -0.82 15.46 -17.93
C THR A 11 -1.08 13.96 -18.09
N LEU A 12 -1.94 13.57 -19.02
CA LEU A 12 -2.35 12.17 -19.20
C LEU A 12 -1.73 11.53 -20.44
N LEU A 13 -1.83 12.21 -21.61
CA LEU A 13 -1.32 11.63 -22.85
C LEU A 13 0.20 11.57 -22.87
N ASP A 14 0.87 12.53 -22.24
CA ASP A 14 2.33 12.52 -22.09
C ASP A 14 2.83 11.33 -21.26
N LEU A 15 2.14 11.01 -20.16
CA LEU A 15 2.44 9.79 -19.38
C LEU A 15 2.25 8.51 -20.20
N GLY A 16 1.20 8.47 -21.03
CA GLY A 16 0.96 7.33 -21.93
C GLY A 16 2.05 7.19 -23.01
N ARG A 17 2.53 8.31 -23.56
CA ARG A 17 3.63 8.32 -24.55
C ARG A 17 4.98 7.89 -23.94
N GLN A 18 5.20 8.20 -22.66
CA GLN A 18 6.42 7.82 -21.93
C GLN A 18 6.36 6.39 -21.38
N PHE A 19 5.23 5.69 -21.50
CA PHE A 19 5.07 4.32 -21.03
C PHE A 19 6.00 3.38 -21.81
N LYS A 20 6.76 2.56 -21.08
CA LYS A 20 7.61 1.51 -21.63
C LYS A 20 7.12 0.15 -21.13
N LEU A 21 7.24 -0.87 -21.97
CA LEU A 21 6.83 -2.22 -21.62
C LEU A 21 7.57 -2.77 -20.38
N SER A 22 8.81 -2.31 -20.16
CA SER A 22 9.60 -2.64 -18.96
C SER A 22 9.00 -2.12 -17.66
N TYR A 23 8.09 -1.13 -17.73
CA TYR A 23 7.42 -0.59 -16.54
C TYR A 23 6.25 -1.46 -16.07
N LEU A 24 5.70 -2.31 -16.96
CA LEU A 24 4.48 -3.09 -16.65
C LEU A 24 4.66 -4.06 -15.47
N PRO A 25 5.78 -4.81 -15.31
CA PRO A 25 5.93 -5.73 -14.19
C PRO A 25 5.77 -5.09 -12.79
N PRO A 26 6.51 -4.03 -12.40
CA PRO A 26 6.30 -3.38 -11.11
C PRO A 26 4.91 -2.72 -11.01
N LEU A 27 4.36 -2.21 -12.11
CA LEU A 27 3.00 -1.64 -12.11
C LEU A 27 1.93 -2.69 -11.83
N MET A 28 2.12 -3.95 -12.23
CA MET A 28 1.21 -5.04 -11.88
C MET A 28 1.20 -5.32 -10.36
N ILE A 29 2.35 -5.23 -9.68
CA ILE A 29 2.42 -5.38 -8.23
C ILE A 29 1.75 -4.19 -7.53
N TYR A 30 1.95 -2.97 -8.02
CA TYR A 30 1.25 -1.79 -7.50
C TYR A 30 -0.26 -1.83 -7.77
N LEU A 31 -0.69 -2.35 -8.92
CA LEU A 31 -2.10 -2.60 -9.20
C LEU A 31 -2.68 -3.62 -8.21
N ALA A 32 -1.94 -4.71 -7.92
CA ALA A 32 -2.36 -5.70 -6.92
C ALA A 32 -2.53 -5.04 -5.53
N ALA A 33 -1.63 -4.15 -5.13
CA ALA A 33 -1.80 -3.35 -3.93
C ALA A 33 -3.03 -2.43 -4.00
N GLY A 34 -3.32 -1.83 -5.16
CA GLY A 34 -4.51 -1.02 -5.38
C GLY A 34 -5.82 -1.79 -5.25
N ILE A 35 -5.87 -3.01 -5.78
CA ILE A 35 -7.07 -3.86 -5.71
C ILE A 35 -7.22 -4.61 -4.38
N SER A 36 -6.29 -4.46 -3.44
CA SER A 36 -6.33 -5.13 -2.13
C SER A 36 -7.55 -4.75 -1.28
N GLY A 37 -8.16 -3.60 -1.53
CA GLY A 37 -9.36 -3.14 -0.84
C GLY A 37 -10.65 -3.89 -1.19
N LEU A 38 -10.62 -4.89 -2.10
CA LEU A 38 -11.81 -5.63 -2.56
C LEU A 38 -12.60 -6.26 -1.41
N THR A 39 -11.91 -6.76 -0.39
CA THR A 39 -12.52 -7.41 0.77
C THR A 39 -12.82 -6.45 1.93
N GLY A 40 -12.48 -5.16 1.82
CA GLY A 40 -12.56 -4.22 2.94
C GLY A 40 -13.97 -4.03 3.49
N ILE A 41 -14.97 -3.87 2.62
CA ILE A 41 -16.37 -3.71 3.02
C ILE A 41 -16.87 -5.00 3.68
N VAL A 42 -16.67 -6.16 3.04
CA VAL A 42 -17.04 -7.47 3.61
C VAL A 42 -16.39 -7.66 4.99
N GLY A 43 -15.09 -7.36 5.09
CA GLY A 43 -14.37 -7.48 6.36
C GLY A 43 -15.00 -6.66 7.46
N THR A 44 -15.40 -5.41 7.18
CA THR A 44 -16.05 -4.53 8.15
C THR A 44 -17.38 -5.09 8.62
N PHE A 45 -18.28 -5.45 7.70
CA PHE A 45 -19.61 -5.96 8.06
C PHE A 45 -19.55 -7.35 8.68
N PHE A 46 -18.72 -8.26 8.18
CA PHE A 46 -18.56 -9.59 8.74
C PHE A 46 -18.06 -9.53 10.19
N VAL A 47 -17.04 -8.72 10.45
CA VAL A 47 -16.48 -8.58 11.79
C VAL A 47 -17.49 -7.98 12.78
N LYS A 48 -18.25 -7.00 12.31
CA LYS A 48 -19.25 -6.35 13.15
C LYS A 48 -20.47 -7.23 13.42
N ASP A 49 -21.10 -7.75 12.36
CA ASP A 49 -22.42 -8.37 12.45
C ASP A 49 -22.35 -9.87 12.78
N TYR A 50 -21.26 -10.55 12.44
CA TYR A 50 -21.12 -11.99 12.66
C TYR A 50 -20.11 -12.34 13.76
N LEU A 51 -18.98 -11.62 13.83
CA LEU A 51 -18.00 -11.85 14.90
C LEU A 51 -18.29 -11.02 16.15
N ASN A 52 -19.13 -10.01 16.07
CA ASN A 52 -19.47 -9.09 17.18
C ASN A 52 -18.23 -8.48 17.87
N LEU A 53 -17.15 -8.20 17.10
CA LEU A 53 -15.93 -7.60 17.63
C LEU A 53 -16.09 -6.09 17.76
N SER A 54 -15.56 -5.53 18.83
CA SER A 54 -15.67 -4.10 19.10
C SER A 54 -14.75 -3.27 18.20
N ALA A 55 -15.14 -2.00 17.95
CA ALA A 55 -14.29 -1.03 17.25
C ALA A 55 -12.94 -0.82 17.96
N ALA A 56 -12.92 -0.88 19.31
CA ALA A 56 -11.69 -0.79 20.09
C ALA A 56 -10.75 -1.97 19.83
N PHE A 57 -11.27 -3.19 19.74
CA PHE A 57 -10.48 -4.37 19.37
C PHE A 57 -9.86 -4.22 17.98
N LEU A 58 -10.63 -3.75 16.99
CA LEU A 58 -10.13 -3.52 15.65
C LEU A 58 -9.09 -2.40 15.58
N ALA A 59 -9.28 -1.33 16.35
CA ALA A 59 -8.27 -0.26 16.44
C ALA A 59 -6.95 -0.80 16.99
N GLY A 60 -7.01 -1.61 18.06
CA GLY A 60 -5.85 -2.30 18.62
C GLY A 60 -5.19 -3.26 17.62
N LEU A 61 -6.00 -4.07 16.92
CA LEU A 61 -5.50 -4.98 15.89
C LEU A 61 -4.86 -4.22 14.70
N GLY A 62 -5.44 -3.07 14.32
CA GLY A 62 -4.90 -2.19 13.29
C GLY A 62 -3.51 -1.65 13.64
N PHE A 63 -3.23 -1.37 14.92
CA PHE A 63 -1.90 -1.03 15.38
C PHE A 63 -0.90 -2.16 15.06
N TRP A 64 -1.21 -3.40 15.43
CA TRP A 64 -0.35 -4.56 15.18
C TRP A 64 -0.19 -4.86 13.68
N ALA A 65 -1.24 -4.72 12.89
CA ALA A 65 -1.22 -4.87 11.45
C ALA A 65 -0.36 -3.78 10.75
N GLY A 66 -0.15 -2.63 11.40
CA GLY A 66 0.73 -1.57 10.93
C GLY A 66 2.24 -1.83 11.15
N ILE A 67 2.60 -2.67 12.12
CA ILE A 67 4.01 -2.95 12.47
C ILE A 67 4.87 -3.45 11.30
N PRO A 68 4.42 -4.35 10.41
CA PRO A 68 5.22 -4.81 9.28
C PRO A 68 5.73 -3.67 8.38
N TRP A 69 4.99 -2.57 8.26
CA TRP A 69 5.40 -1.42 7.46
C TRP A 69 6.63 -0.68 8.05
N ALA A 70 6.87 -0.78 9.36
CA ALA A 70 8.10 -0.27 9.97
C ALA A 70 9.35 -1.05 9.53
N LEU A 71 9.18 -2.28 9.05
CA LEU A 71 10.26 -3.12 8.52
C LEU A 71 10.58 -2.86 7.04
N LYS A 72 9.93 -1.87 6.40
CA LYS A 72 10.17 -1.57 4.98
C LYS A 72 11.64 -1.26 4.69
N MET A 73 12.31 -0.49 5.55
CA MET A 73 13.72 -0.14 5.38
C MET A 73 14.67 -1.37 5.46
N PRO A 74 14.62 -2.23 6.50
CA PRO A 74 15.45 -3.42 6.54
C PRO A 74 15.11 -4.44 5.46
N LEU A 75 13.85 -4.59 5.08
CA LEU A 75 13.46 -5.42 3.95
C LEU A 75 14.04 -4.88 2.63
N GLY A 76 14.12 -3.55 2.45
CA GLY A 76 14.80 -2.92 1.32
C GLY A 76 16.27 -3.30 1.27
N HIS A 77 16.97 -3.20 2.40
CA HIS A 77 18.37 -3.64 2.48
C HIS A 77 18.53 -5.14 2.21
N LEU A 78 17.60 -5.97 2.68
CA LEU A 78 17.58 -7.41 2.35
C LEU A 78 17.40 -7.65 0.85
N VAL A 79 16.50 -6.90 0.19
CA VAL A 79 16.30 -6.98 -1.27
C VAL A 79 17.59 -6.61 -2.01
N ASP A 80 18.31 -5.58 -1.57
CA ASP A 80 19.61 -5.19 -2.15
C ASP A 80 20.65 -6.29 -2.01
N LEU A 81 20.70 -6.97 -0.86
CA LEU A 81 21.61 -8.10 -0.62
C LEU A 81 21.29 -9.32 -1.49
N ILE A 82 20.01 -9.60 -1.72
CA ILE A 82 19.55 -10.74 -2.52
C ILE A 82 19.06 -10.34 -3.92
N TRP A 83 19.57 -9.24 -4.50
CA TRP A 83 19.09 -8.60 -5.71
C TRP A 83 18.67 -9.56 -6.82
N ASN A 84 19.52 -10.54 -7.14
CA ASN A 84 19.24 -11.52 -8.19
C ASN A 84 18.11 -12.51 -7.85
N LYS A 85 17.76 -12.63 -6.57
CA LYS A 85 16.72 -13.54 -6.06
C LYS A 85 15.52 -12.80 -5.47
N LYS A 86 15.48 -11.46 -5.55
CA LYS A 86 14.41 -10.63 -4.96
C LYS A 86 12.99 -11.05 -5.39
N ASN A 87 12.85 -11.57 -6.60
CA ASN A 87 11.57 -12.02 -7.14
C ASN A 87 10.93 -13.15 -6.32
N TYR A 88 11.74 -13.98 -5.61
CA TYR A 88 11.19 -15.00 -4.71
C TYR A 88 10.42 -14.40 -3.54
N MET A 89 10.78 -13.21 -3.09
CA MET A 89 10.05 -12.52 -2.03
C MET A 89 8.61 -12.16 -2.46
N VAL A 90 8.38 -11.88 -3.74
CA VAL A 90 7.02 -11.63 -4.24
C VAL A 90 6.16 -12.89 -4.13
N TYR A 91 6.71 -14.07 -4.43
CA TYR A 91 5.97 -15.33 -4.24
C TYR A 91 5.66 -15.60 -2.76
N VAL A 92 6.60 -15.33 -1.86
CA VAL A 92 6.37 -15.41 -0.40
C VAL A 92 5.26 -14.45 0.01
N GLY A 93 5.33 -13.19 -0.39
CA GLY A 93 4.29 -12.20 -0.11
C GLY A 93 2.92 -12.60 -0.68
N ALA A 94 2.88 -13.10 -1.92
CA ALA A 94 1.66 -13.60 -2.55
C ALA A 94 1.05 -14.78 -1.79
N THR A 95 1.89 -15.69 -1.29
CA THR A 95 1.44 -16.83 -0.48
C THR A 95 0.83 -16.36 0.84
N LEU A 96 1.45 -15.41 1.53
CA LEU A 96 0.91 -14.86 2.78
C LEU A 96 -0.43 -14.15 2.57
N ILE A 97 -0.55 -13.35 1.51
CA ILE A 97 -1.82 -12.71 1.13
C ILE A 97 -2.88 -13.76 0.79
N GLY A 98 -2.52 -14.75 -0.03
CA GLY A 98 -3.43 -15.85 -0.39
C GLY A 98 -3.91 -16.65 0.82
N LEU A 99 -3.01 -16.98 1.76
CA LEU A 99 -3.37 -17.65 3.02
C LEU A 99 -4.31 -16.79 3.86
N SER A 100 -4.04 -15.49 4.00
CA SER A 100 -4.95 -14.57 4.69
C SER A 100 -6.36 -14.61 4.10
N LEU A 101 -6.47 -14.51 2.77
CA LEU A 101 -7.76 -14.53 2.07
C LEU A 101 -8.48 -15.88 2.24
N LEU A 102 -7.75 -17.00 2.16
CA LEU A 102 -8.32 -18.35 2.35
C LEU A 102 -8.77 -18.60 3.79
N ILE A 103 -8.04 -18.08 4.78
CA ILE A 103 -8.45 -18.13 6.19
C ILE A 103 -9.78 -17.38 6.36
N MET A 104 -9.88 -16.18 5.81
CA MET A 104 -11.13 -15.41 5.90
C MET A 104 -12.29 -16.08 5.15
N TYR A 105 -12.03 -16.65 3.98
CA TYR A 105 -13.04 -17.46 3.26
C TYR A 105 -13.52 -18.61 4.14
N GLY A 106 -12.60 -19.40 4.72
CA GLY A 106 -12.94 -20.50 5.61
C GLY A 106 -13.74 -20.02 6.83
N LEU A 107 -13.37 -18.86 7.39
CA LEU A 107 -14.06 -18.26 8.53
C LEU A 107 -15.50 -17.86 8.21
N ILE A 108 -15.77 -17.39 6.98
CA ILE A 108 -17.08 -16.94 6.53
C ILE A 108 -17.97 -18.15 6.19
N ILE A 109 -17.45 -19.12 5.43
CA ILE A 109 -18.25 -20.23 4.88
C ILE A 109 -18.25 -21.46 5.79
N HIS A 110 -17.16 -21.70 6.52
CA HIS A 110 -16.95 -22.90 7.33
C HIS A 110 -16.67 -22.56 8.80
N THR A 111 -17.36 -21.56 9.35
CA THR A 111 -17.15 -21.05 10.71
C THR A 111 -17.16 -22.17 11.76
N GLU A 112 -18.14 -23.08 11.69
CA GLU A 112 -18.27 -24.20 12.64
C GLU A 112 -17.04 -25.10 12.61
N TRP A 113 -16.57 -25.51 11.43
CA TRP A 113 -15.37 -26.35 11.30
C TRP A 113 -14.11 -25.59 11.79
N MET A 114 -13.94 -24.35 11.40
CA MET A 114 -12.81 -23.50 11.82
C MET A 114 -12.76 -23.36 13.33
N SER A 115 -13.92 -23.22 13.99
CA SER A 115 -14.04 -23.08 15.45
C SER A 115 -13.63 -24.33 16.22
N THR A 116 -13.66 -25.52 15.60
CA THR A 116 -13.18 -26.78 16.24
C THR A 116 -11.66 -26.82 16.37
N ILE A 117 -10.93 -26.05 15.57
CA ILE A 117 -9.45 -26.03 15.55
C ILE A 117 -8.92 -24.91 16.43
N LEU A 118 -9.36 -23.69 16.20
CA LEU A 118 -8.99 -22.49 16.98
C LEU A 118 -10.21 -21.58 17.13
N LYS A 119 -10.19 -20.72 18.15
CA LYS A 119 -11.22 -19.69 18.31
C LYS A 119 -11.34 -18.82 17.07
N VAL A 120 -12.55 -18.42 16.72
CA VAL A 120 -12.87 -17.61 15.53
C VAL A 120 -12.07 -16.30 15.52
N GLU A 121 -11.97 -15.64 16.68
CA GLU A 121 -11.21 -14.40 16.84
C GLU A 121 -9.71 -14.62 16.55
N THR A 122 -9.17 -15.79 16.94
CA THR A 122 -7.75 -16.13 16.69
C THR A 122 -7.49 -16.27 15.19
N TRP A 123 -8.36 -16.95 14.46
CA TRP A 123 -8.27 -17.06 13.01
C TRP A 123 -8.34 -15.70 12.33
N PHE A 124 -9.25 -14.84 12.78
CA PHE A 124 -9.38 -13.49 12.28
C PHE A 124 -8.09 -12.69 12.49
N VAL A 125 -7.53 -12.70 13.72
CA VAL A 125 -6.26 -12.05 14.04
C VAL A 125 -5.13 -12.55 13.13
N ILE A 126 -4.98 -13.87 12.98
CA ILE A 126 -3.97 -14.45 12.10
C ILE A 126 -4.11 -13.92 10.67
N SER A 127 -5.32 -13.94 10.11
CA SER A 127 -5.58 -13.44 8.76
C SER A 127 -5.19 -11.96 8.64
N VAL A 128 -5.65 -11.11 9.56
CA VAL A 128 -5.39 -9.66 9.53
C VAL A 128 -3.90 -9.32 9.67
N LEU A 129 -3.10 -10.16 10.35
CA LEU A 129 -1.66 -9.93 10.48
C LEU A 129 -0.87 -10.47 9.29
N LEU A 130 -1.32 -11.55 8.63
CA LEU A 130 -0.61 -12.13 7.49
C LEU A 130 -0.60 -11.21 6.25
N ALA A 131 -1.73 -10.59 5.93
CA ALA A 131 -1.86 -9.77 4.74
C ALA A 131 -0.86 -8.59 4.70
N PRO A 132 -0.72 -7.74 5.74
CA PRO A 132 0.24 -6.64 5.74
C PRO A 132 1.70 -7.11 5.60
N ILE A 133 2.06 -8.25 6.19
CA ILE A 133 3.40 -8.83 6.00
C ILE A 133 3.62 -9.14 4.52
N GLY A 134 2.65 -9.80 3.89
CA GLY A 134 2.70 -10.11 2.46
C GLY A 134 2.81 -8.86 1.58
N TYR A 135 2.01 -7.83 1.87
CA TYR A 135 2.02 -6.58 1.11
C TYR A 135 3.35 -5.83 1.26
N VAL A 136 3.89 -5.70 2.46
CA VAL A 136 5.18 -5.02 2.69
C VAL A 136 6.31 -5.71 1.93
N VAL A 137 6.36 -7.04 1.98
CA VAL A 137 7.36 -7.82 1.26
C VAL A 137 7.28 -7.60 -0.25
N GLN A 138 6.06 -7.57 -0.82
CA GLN A 138 5.87 -7.29 -2.25
C GLN A 138 6.19 -5.85 -2.62
N ASP A 139 5.79 -4.89 -1.79
CA ASP A 139 5.98 -3.46 -2.03
C ASP A 139 7.48 -3.09 -2.11
N VAL A 140 8.29 -3.63 -1.21
CA VAL A 140 9.75 -3.41 -1.24
C VAL A 140 10.38 -3.97 -2.53
N VAL A 141 9.94 -5.14 -2.99
CA VAL A 141 10.43 -5.69 -4.26
C VAL A 141 9.93 -4.88 -5.45
N ALA A 142 8.67 -4.41 -5.43
CA ALA A 142 8.14 -3.54 -6.46
C ALA A 142 8.96 -2.25 -6.57
N ASP A 143 9.31 -1.61 -5.44
CA ASP A 143 10.18 -0.44 -5.42
C ASP A 143 11.55 -0.74 -6.10
N ALA A 144 12.19 -1.86 -5.79
CA ALA A 144 13.43 -2.28 -6.44
C ALA A 144 13.23 -2.56 -7.95
N MET A 145 12.12 -3.17 -8.34
CA MET A 145 11.79 -3.41 -9.74
C MET A 145 11.54 -2.10 -10.52
N THR A 146 11.05 -1.03 -9.87
CA THR A 146 10.90 0.28 -10.53
C THR A 146 12.24 0.88 -10.92
N VAL A 147 13.27 0.67 -10.11
CA VAL A 147 14.64 1.10 -10.42
C VAL A 147 15.19 0.30 -11.58
N GLU A 148 15.03 -1.02 -11.57
CA GLU A 148 15.50 -1.93 -12.63
C GLU A 148 14.76 -1.70 -13.98
N ALA A 149 13.49 -1.27 -13.93
CA ALA A 149 12.67 -1.04 -15.12
C ALA A 149 13.10 0.18 -15.95
N VAL A 150 13.78 1.16 -15.32
CA VAL A 150 14.26 2.37 -16.00
C VAL A 150 15.55 2.05 -16.79
N PRO A 151 15.54 2.17 -18.14
CA PRO A 151 16.72 1.89 -18.93
C PRO A 151 17.78 3.00 -18.75
N ILE A 152 19.05 2.61 -18.67
CA ILE A 152 20.19 3.53 -18.58
C ILE A 152 20.80 3.80 -19.94
N VAL A 153 20.53 2.92 -20.94
CA VAL A 153 20.97 3.07 -22.33
C VAL A 153 19.77 3.03 -23.27
N ASN A 154 19.88 3.72 -24.41
CA ASN A 154 18.91 3.67 -25.49
C ASN A 154 19.07 2.38 -26.33
N GLU A 155 18.24 2.20 -27.35
CA GLU A 155 18.30 1.02 -28.26
C GLU A 155 19.59 0.94 -29.06
N GLU A 156 20.31 2.06 -29.21
CA GLU A 156 21.59 2.18 -29.91
C GLU A 156 22.82 1.96 -28.98
N GLY A 157 22.59 1.66 -27.68
CA GLY A 157 23.65 1.45 -26.69
C GLY A 157 24.24 2.73 -26.10
N GLN A 158 23.70 3.92 -26.43
CA GLN A 158 24.17 5.19 -25.88
C GLN A 158 23.57 5.40 -24.49
N LYS A 159 24.38 5.90 -23.54
CA LYS A 159 23.91 6.21 -22.16
C LYS A 159 23.00 7.44 -22.16
N PHE A 160 21.87 7.34 -21.46
CA PHE A 160 21.03 8.50 -21.17
C PHE A 160 21.76 9.48 -20.23
N SER A 161 21.44 10.78 -20.34
CA SER A 161 21.91 11.78 -19.39
C SER A 161 21.27 11.55 -18.00
N GLN A 162 21.93 12.05 -16.95
CA GLN A 162 21.39 11.95 -15.58
C GLN A 162 20.00 12.60 -15.45
N ASP A 163 19.74 13.71 -16.15
CA ASP A 163 18.43 14.37 -16.15
C ASP A 163 17.35 13.51 -16.83
N GLN A 164 17.70 12.81 -17.91
CA GLN A 164 16.78 11.89 -18.59
C GLN A 164 16.45 10.69 -17.69
N ILE A 165 17.45 10.10 -17.03
CA ILE A 165 17.25 8.99 -16.08
C ILE A 165 16.36 9.44 -14.93
N LYS A 166 16.62 10.62 -14.34
CA LYS A 166 15.80 11.20 -13.29
C LYS A 166 14.34 11.43 -13.72
N ALA A 167 14.14 11.95 -14.94
CA ALA A 167 12.80 12.13 -15.51
C ALA A 167 12.07 10.78 -15.66
N MET A 168 12.76 9.74 -16.16
CA MET A 168 12.17 8.39 -16.29
C MET A 168 11.81 7.78 -14.95
N HIS A 169 12.63 7.94 -13.90
CA HIS A 169 12.30 7.50 -12.55
C HIS A 169 11.06 8.24 -12.02
N THR A 170 10.96 9.56 -12.26
CA THR A 170 9.78 10.36 -11.87
C THR A 170 8.53 9.87 -12.60
N THR A 171 8.62 9.58 -13.89
CA THR A 171 7.53 8.99 -14.68
C THR A 171 7.10 7.64 -14.12
N MET A 172 8.07 6.76 -13.82
CA MET A 172 7.80 5.44 -13.25
C MET A 172 7.09 5.52 -11.89
N GLN A 173 7.54 6.40 -11.00
CA GLN A 173 6.89 6.64 -9.70
C GLN A 173 5.47 7.19 -9.86
N THR A 174 5.26 8.08 -10.82
CA THR A 174 3.93 8.62 -11.14
C THR A 174 3.01 7.52 -11.65
N LEU A 175 3.45 6.69 -12.60
CA LEU A 175 2.68 5.55 -13.10
C LEU A 175 2.36 4.54 -11.99
N GLY A 176 3.29 4.29 -11.06
CA GLY A 176 3.05 3.46 -9.89
C GLY A 176 1.89 3.96 -9.03
N ARG A 177 1.83 5.27 -8.78
CA ARG A 177 0.71 5.89 -8.07
C ARG A 177 -0.61 5.77 -8.83
N PHE A 178 -0.58 5.96 -10.14
CA PHE A 178 -1.77 5.75 -10.99
C PHE A 178 -2.23 4.29 -10.99
N ALA A 179 -1.31 3.31 -10.95
CA ALA A 179 -1.67 1.89 -10.87
C ALA A 179 -2.38 1.56 -9.54
N ILE A 180 -1.85 2.06 -8.41
CA ILE A 180 -2.49 1.87 -7.09
C ILE A 180 -3.89 2.50 -7.07
N ILE A 181 -4.01 3.77 -7.43
CA ILE A 181 -5.29 4.51 -7.36
C ILE A 181 -6.28 3.99 -8.41
N GLY A 182 -5.80 3.65 -9.61
CA GLY A 182 -6.63 2.98 -10.62
C GLY A 182 -7.18 1.65 -10.11
N GLY A 183 -6.37 0.90 -9.35
CA GLY A 183 -6.80 -0.32 -8.66
C GLY A 183 -7.91 -0.05 -7.63
N THR A 184 -7.79 1.01 -6.82
CA THR A 184 -8.85 1.35 -5.85
C THR A 184 -10.15 1.77 -6.52
N VAL A 185 -10.09 2.52 -7.64
CA VAL A 185 -11.29 2.87 -8.44
C VAL A 185 -11.93 1.60 -9.02
N LEU A 186 -11.11 0.68 -9.57
CA LEU A 186 -11.60 -0.57 -10.13
C LEU A 186 -12.33 -1.41 -9.08
N VAL A 187 -11.73 -1.56 -7.89
CA VAL A 187 -12.34 -2.28 -6.76
C VAL A 187 -13.64 -1.63 -6.32
N ALA A 188 -13.67 -0.31 -6.22
CA ALA A 188 -14.87 0.39 -5.82
C ALA A 188 -16.02 0.20 -6.83
N LEU A 189 -15.71 0.20 -8.14
CA LEU A 189 -16.66 -0.14 -9.20
C LEU A 189 -17.17 -1.59 -9.07
N VAL A 190 -16.25 -2.54 -8.85
CA VAL A 190 -16.61 -3.96 -8.67
C VAL A 190 -17.50 -4.13 -7.44
N ASN A 191 -17.17 -3.48 -6.32
CA ASN A 191 -17.97 -3.54 -5.09
C ASN A 191 -19.38 -2.96 -5.29
N VAL A 192 -19.54 -1.85 -6.02
CA VAL A 192 -20.88 -1.31 -6.36
C VAL A 192 -21.71 -2.32 -7.13
N ILE A 193 -21.11 -3.10 -8.02
CA ILE A 193 -21.80 -4.15 -8.77
C ILE A 193 -22.15 -5.35 -7.89
N LEU A 194 -21.20 -5.80 -7.07
CA LEU A 194 -21.35 -6.99 -6.21
C LEU A 194 -22.38 -6.78 -5.10
N PHE A 195 -22.43 -5.58 -4.50
CA PHE A 195 -23.38 -5.28 -3.43
C PHE A 195 -24.72 -4.70 -3.92
N LYS A 196 -24.96 -4.67 -5.24
CA LYS A 196 -26.24 -4.22 -5.77
C LYS A 196 -27.38 -5.10 -5.26
N GLY A 197 -28.31 -4.48 -4.53
CA GLY A 197 -29.49 -5.19 -4.00
C GLY A 197 -29.21 -6.07 -2.78
N VAL A 198 -28.09 -5.89 -2.08
CA VAL A 198 -27.68 -6.68 -0.91
C VAL A 198 -28.71 -6.66 0.22
N ASP A 199 -29.51 -5.59 0.35
CA ASP A 199 -30.55 -5.48 1.39
C ASP A 199 -31.71 -6.45 1.18
N SER A 200 -31.91 -6.93 -0.06
CA SER A 200 -32.97 -7.91 -0.38
C SER A 200 -32.51 -9.36 -0.22
N LEU A 201 -31.24 -9.60 0.09
CA LEU A 201 -30.68 -10.93 0.28
C LEU A 201 -31.01 -11.47 1.68
N GLU A 202 -31.31 -12.76 1.73
CA GLU A 202 -31.37 -13.49 3.00
C GLU A 202 -29.98 -13.62 3.62
N GLN A 203 -29.91 -13.88 4.90
CA GLN A 203 -28.62 -13.95 5.63
C GLN A 203 -27.69 -15.03 5.07
N ALA A 204 -28.23 -16.16 4.62
CA ALA A 204 -27.44 -17.22 4.01
C ALA A 204 -26.81 -16.76 2.70
N ASP A 205 -27.58 -16.07 1.84
CA ASP A 205 -27.09 -15.55 0.55
C ASP A 205 -26.03 -14.45 0.74
N LYS A 206 -26.17 -13.62 1.78
CA LYS A 206 -25.14 -12.63 2.15
C LYS A 206 -23.82 -13.29 2.53
N ILE A 207 -23.86 -14.38 3.30
CA ILE A 207 -22.67 -15.13 3.69
C ILE A 207 -22.00 -15.72 2.44
N GLU A 208 -22.78 -16.29 1.52
CA GLU A 208 -22.27 -16.85 0.26
C GLU A 208 -21.64 -15.76 -0.62
N LEU A 209 -22.29 -14.58 -0.72
CA LEU A 209 -21.73 -13.41 -1.41
C LEU A 209 -20.39 -12.99 -0.79
N TYR A 210 -20.32 -12.89 0.54
CA TYR A 210 -19.10 -12.52 1.25
C TYR A 210 -17.96 -13.52 0.99
N GLY A 211 -18.25 -14.81 1.06
CA GLY A 211 -17.27 -15.86 0.72
C GLY A 211 -16.78 -15.74 -0.72
N SER A 212 -17.71 -15.53 -1.67
CA SER A 212 -17.38 -15.37 -3.09
C SER A 212 -16.42 -14.18 -3.32
N ILE A 213 -16.61 -13.06 -2.61
CA ILE A 213 -15.73 -11.90 -2.72
C ILE A 213 -14.30 -12.23 -2.25
N TYR A 214 -14.13 -13.03 -1.19
CA TYR A 214 -12.80 -13.49 -0.77
C TYR A 214 -12.14 -14.43 -1.78
N ILE A 215 -12.91 -15.28 -2.47
CA ILE A 215 -12.38 -16.10 -3.57
C ILE A 215 -11.97 -15.21 -4.75
N TYR A 216 -12.79 -14.23 -5.14
CA TYR A 216 -12.42 -13.28 -6.20
C TYR A 216 -11.18 -12.48 -5.83
N ALA A 217 -10.98 -12.18 -4.55
CA ALA A 217 -9.80 -11.47 -4.07
C ALA A 217 -8.48 -12.26 -4.26
N LEU A 218 -8.52 -13.56 -4.50
CA LEU A 218 -7.33 -14.33 -4.87
C LEU A 218 -6.69 -13.86 -6.18
N VAL A 219 -7.41 -13.07 -6.99
CA VAL A 219 -6.82 -12.38 -8.14
C VAL A 219 -5.67 -11.43 -7.71
N ILE A 220 -5.70 -10.90 -6.47
CA ILE A 220 -4.70 -9.95 -5.96
C ILE A 220 -3.28 -10.57 -5.97
N PRO A 221 -3.01 -11.65 -5.21
CA PRO A 221 -1.71 -12.31 -5.26
C PRO A 221 -1.38 -12.88 -6.64
N PHE A 222 -2.37 -13.29 -7.42
CA PHE A 222 -2.16 -13.78 -8.79
C PHE A 222 -1.62 -12.71 -9.72
N VAL A 223 -2.15 -11.47 -9.68
CA VAL A 223 -1.65 -10.34 -10.47
C VAL A 223 -0.20 -10.02 -10.11
N SER A 224 0.17 -10.07 -8.82
CA SER A 224 1.55 -9.87 -8.38
C SER A 224 2.50 -10.94 -8.95
N ILE A 225 2.08 -12.22 -8.91
CA ILE A 225 2.85 -13.35 -9.48
C ILE A 225 3.03 -13.17 -10.99
N LEU A 226 1.97 -12.80 -11.71
CA LEU A 226 2.06 -12.53 -13.15
C LEU A 226 3.04 -11.39 -13.46
N GLY A 227 3.09 -10.35 -12.61
CA GLY A 227 4.08 -9.28 -12.73
C GLY A 227 5.51 -9.80 -12.71
N VAL A 228 5.83 -10.70 -11.78
CA VAL A 228 7.17 -11.33 -11.69
C VAL A 228 7.46 -12.26 -12.88
N ILE A 229 6.49 -13.08 -13.28
CA ILE A 229 6.65 -13.95 -14.45
C ILE A 229 6.95 -13.11 -15.68
N PHE A 230 6.23 -12.01 -15.85
CA PHE A 230 6.43 -11.11 -16.98
C PHE A 230 7.77 -10.38 -16.91
N ALA A 231 8.25 -9.98 -15.73
CA ALA A 231 9.58 -9.42 -15.53
C ALA A 231 10.67 -10.41 -16.00
N ASN A 232 10.57 -11.66 -15.56
CA ASN A 232 11.51 -12.71 -15.96
C ASN A 232 11.47 -12.98 -17.46
N TYR A 233 10.27 -12.98 -18.08
CA TYR A 233 10.13 -13.12 -19.54
C TYR A 233 10.83 -11.99 -20.29
N LEU A 234 10.62 -10.73 -19.89
CA LEU A 234 11.26 -9.57 -20.54
C LEU A 234 12.77 -9.61 -20.37
N LYS A 235 13.28 -9.97 -19.18
CA LYS A 235 14.72 -10.13 -18.91
C LYS A 235 15.34 -11.20 -19.83
N ASN A 236 14.71 -12.36 -19.94
CA ASN A 236 15.18 -13.44 -20.80
C ASN A 236 15.15 -13.04 -22.28
N LYS A 237 14.07 -12.37 -22.73
CA LYS A 237 13.95 -11.87 -24.10
C LYS A 237 15.06 -10.88 -24.44
N LYS A 238 15.37 -9.95 -23.52
CA LYS A 238 16.44 -8.98 -23.68
C LYS A 238 17.80 -9.69 -23.78
N LYS A 239 18.07 -10.62 -22.86
CA LYS A 239 19.30 -11.44 -22.86
C LYS A 239 19.49 -12.20 -24.17
N ASN A 240 18.45 -12.88 -24.67
CA ASN A 240 18.52 -13.63 -25.92
C ASN A 240 18.76 -12.72 -27.13
N LYS A 241 18.20 -11.51 -27.17
CA LYS A 241 18.43 -10.53 -28.22
C LYS A 241 19.90 -10.11 -28.27
N LEU A 242 20.53 -9.89 -27.13
CA LEU A 242 21.94 -9.48 -27.02
C LEU A 242 22.90 -10.62 -27.40
N ILE A 243 22.60 -11.84 -26.98
CA ILE A 243 23.33 -13.04 -27.39
C ILE A 243 23.30 -13.15 -28.94
N GLY A 244 22.12 -12.98 -29.54
CA GLY A 244 21.94 -13.03 -30.98
C GLY A 244 22.67 -11.93 -31.76
N GLN A 245 22.98 -10.80 -31.13
CA GLN A 245 23.74 -9.68 -31.68
C GLN A 245 25.26 -9.77 -31.44
N GLY A 246 25.75 -10.85 -30.80
CA GLY A 246 27.15 -11.03 -30.44
C GLY A 246 27.69 -10.08 -29.36
N LEU A 247 26.79 -9.39 -28.65
CA LEU A 247 27.09 -8.43 -27.60
C LEU A 247 27.20 -9.07 -26.21
N VAL A 248 27.50 -10.37 -26.14
CA VAL A 248 27.70 -11.12 -24.91
C VAL A 248 28.99 -10.68 -24.26
N GLY A 249 28.90 -9.89 -23.22
CA GLY A 249 30.05 -9.48 -22.39
C GLY A 249 29.92 -8.14 -21.67
N ASN A 250 29.05 -7.24 -22.14
CA ASN A 250 28.96 -5.90 -21.55
C ASN A 250 27.73 -5.64 -20.68
N GLU A 251 26.80 -6.58 -20.55
CA GLU A 251 25.56 -6.38 -19.76
C GLU A 251 25.59 -6.91 -18.33
N ASP A 252 26.49 -7.83 -17.99
CA ASP A 252 26.77 -8.15 -16.59
C ASP A 252 27.43 -6.97 -15.85
N ASN A 253 27.80 -5.89 -16.57
CA ASN A 253 28.28 -4.62 -16.00
C ASN A 253 27.17 -3.69 -15.47
N TYR A 254 25.90 -4.06 -15.53
CA TYR A 254 24.91 -3.59 -14.58
C TYR A 254 24.92 -4.49 -13.35
N GLU A 255 26.11 -4.82 -12.87
CA GLU A 255 26.26 -5.27 -11.51
C GLU A 255 25.68 -4.16 -10.61
N HIS A 256 24.49 -4.42 -10.08
CA HIS A 256 24.08 -3.74 -8.86
C HIS A 256 25.31 -3.86 -7.95
N GLU A 257 25.96 -2.72 -7.67
CA GLU A 257 27.16 -2.68 -6.82
C GLU A 257 26.87 -3.58 -5.63
N LYS A 258 27.75 -4.56 -5.36
CA LYS A 258 27.53 -5.50 -4.26
C LYS A 258 27.31 -4.70 -3.00
N THR A 259 26.08 -4.66 -2.55
CA THR A 259 25.70 -3.96 -1.31
C THR A 259 26.39 -4.66 -0.15
N GLU A 260 27.18 -3.93 0.62
CA GLU A 260 27.78 -4.44 1.86
C GLU A 260 26.70 -4.58 2.93
N ILE A 261 26.86 -5.61 3.79
CA ILE A 261 25.93 -5.87 4.87
C ILE A 261 25.98 -4.73 5.88
N ASN A 262 24.91 -4.00 6.03
CA ASN A 262 24.76 -3.00 7.09
C ASN A 262 24.21 -3.64 8.37
N TRP A 263 25.10 -4.00 9.28
CA TRP A 263 24.74 -4.65 10.54
C TRP A 263 23.89 -3.78 11.47
N TRP A 264 23.95 -2.45 11.35
CA TRP A 264 23.07 -1.55 12.11
C TRP A 264 21.61 -1.71 11.65
N ILE A 265 21.38 -1.80 10.35
CA ILE A 265 20.03 -1.99 9.80
C ILE A 265 19.50 -3.37 10.18
N LEU A 266 20.24 -4.44 9.89
CA LEU A 266 19.76 -5.80 10.13
C LEU A 266 19.69 -6.13 11.63
N GLY A 267 20.71 -5.80 12.40
CA GLY A 267 20.75 -6.06 13.85
C GLY A 267 19.71 -5.23 14.60
N GLY A 268 19.58 -3.93 14.29
CA GLY A 268 18.57 -3.08 14.89
C GLY A 268 17.14 -3.52 14.54
N SER A 269 16.92 -4.01 13.32
CA SER A 269 15.63 -4.55 12.91
C SER A 269 15.30 -5.86 13.60
N LEU A 270 16.30 -6.73 13.80
CA LEU A 270 16.11 -7.96 14.57
C LEU A 270 15.73 -7.66 16.02
N ILE A 271 16.41 -6.69 16.65
CA ILE A 271 16.06 -6.21 17.99
C ILE A 271 14.64 -5.67 18.02
N PHE A 272 14.26 -4.88 17.02
CA PHE A 272 12.90 -4.36 16.89
C PHE A 272 11.85 -5.49 16.81
N VAL A 273 12.09 -6.50 15.97
CA VAL A 273 11.15 -7.64 15.82
C VAL A 273 11.06 -8.43 17.13
N ILE A 274 12.17 -8.77 17.74
CA ILE A 274 12.19 -9.52 19.02
C ILE A 274 11.47 -8.74 20.12
N PHE A 275 11.77 -7.44 20.24
CA PHE A 275 11.13 -6.55 21.21
C PHE A 275 9.60 -6.50 21.00
N THR A 276 9.15 -6.26 19.77
CA THR A 276 7.74 -6.15 19.42
C THR A 276 6.98 -7.46 19.69
N LEU A 277 7.53 -8.58 19.23
CA LEU A 277 6.92 -9.89 19.45
C LEU A 277 6.90 -10.28 20.94
N SER A 278 7.97 -9.99 21.68
CA SER A 278 8.01 -10.25 23.11
C SER A 278 6.94 -9.46 23.85
N VAL A 279 6.89 -8.16 23.67
CA VAL A 279 5.89 -7.30 24.34
C VAL A 279 4.46 -7.71 23.94
N GLY A 280 4.23 -7.99 22.65
CA GLY A 280 2.92 -8.40 22.15
C GLY A 280 2.45 -9.75 22.65
N SER A 281 3.36 -10.72 22.84
CA SER A 281 3.03 -12.10 23.26
C SER A 281 2.83 -12.25 24.76
N PHE A 282 3.50 -11.44 25.58
CA PHE A 282 3.44 -11.58 27.05
C PHE A 282 2.25 -10.93 27.72
N GLY A 283 1.34 -10.32 26.96
CA GLY A 283 0.14 -9.67 27.51
C GLY A 283 0.47 -8.51 28.48
N VAL A 284 1.55 -7.79 28.21
CA VAL A 284 2.04 -6.69 29.06
C VAL A 284 1.01 -5.54 29.06
N PRO A 285 0.65 -4.97 30.21
CA PRO A 285 -0.18 -3.76 30.25
C PRO A 285 0.46 -2.64 29.40
N PHE A 286 -0.33 -1.89 28.65
CA PHE A 286 0.13 -0.83 27.76
C PHE A 286 1.10 -1.33 26.68
N ALA A 287 0.93 -2.57 26.18
CA ALA A 287 1.81 -3.18 25.18
C ALA A 287 1.97 -2.32 23.93
N GLN A 288 0.91 -1.65 23.47
CA GLN A 288 0.93 -0.82 22.27
C GLN A 288 1.79 0.43 22.48
N GLU A 289 1.63 1.10 23.62
CA GLU A 289 2.41 2.30 23.97
C GLU A 289 3.90 1.95 24.17
N ILE A 290 4.20 0.82 24.82
CA ILE A 290 5.57 0.33 25.02
C ILE A 290 6.21 0.01 23.66
N VAL A 291 5.50 -0.70 22.78
CA VAL A 291 5.99 -1.02 21.43
C VAL A 291 6.17 0.26 20.62
N PHE A 292 5.23 1.21 20.68
CA PHE A 292 5.33 2.49 19.98
C PHE A 292 6.59 3.27 20.44
N LEU A 293 6.77 3.47 21.74
CA LEU A 293 7.91 4.22 22.28
C LEU A 293 9.23 3.50 22.00
N GLY A 294 9.31 2.20 22.23
CA GLY A 294 10.52 1.42 21.98
C GLY A 294 10.89 1.38 20.50
N SER A 295 9.89 1.22 19.62
CA SER A 295 10.07 1.29 18.17
C SER A 295 10.57 2.66 17.73
N MET A 296 9.99 3.73 18.27
CA MET A 296 10.41 5.10 17.99
C MET A 296 11.90 5.30 18.33
N VAL A 297 12.34 4.85 19.50
CA VAL A 297 13.75 4.94 19.92
C VAL A 297 14.65 4.17 18.96
N ILE A 298 14.29 2.93 18.62
CA ILE A 298 15.10 2.09 17.71
C ILE A 298 15.18 2.74 16.32
N ILE A 299 14.06 3.16 15.76
CA ILE A 299 14.01 3.77 14.42
C ILE A 299 14.80 5.08 14.38
N LEU A 300 14.62 5.97 15.36
CA LEU A 300 15.37 7.23 15.44
C LEU A 300 16.87 6.99 15.59
N PHE A 301 17.27 5.99 16.36
CA PHE A 301 18.67 5.60 16.48
C PHE A 301 19.22 5.12 15.13
N LEU A 302 18.55 4.22 14.43
CA LEU A 302 18.97 3.72 13.12
C LEU A 302 19.03 4.84 12.08
N MET A 303 18.02 5.70 12.04
CA MET A 303 18.00 6.88 11.14
C MET A 303 19.17 7.83 11.45
N SER A 304 19.50 8.05 12.74
CA SER A 304 20.61 8.89 13.11
C SER A 304 21.95 8.37 12.58
N LYS A 305 22.13 7.04 12.53
CA LYS A 305 23.34 6.41 11.95
C LYS A 305 23.41 6.61 10.45
N LEU A 306 22.29 6.32 9.73
CA LEU A 306 22.23 6.49 8.27
C LEU A 306 22.43 7.96 7.84
N ILE A 307 21.79 8.90 8.52
CA ILE A 307 21.90 10.33 8.20
C ILE A 307 23.33 10.85 8.39
N LYS A 308 24.11 10.27 9.33
CA LYS A 308 25.51 10.66 9.53
C LYS A 308 26.42 10.34 8.36
N GLU A 309 26.07 9.39 7.51
CA GLU A 309 26.82 9.02 6.30
C GLU A 309 26.58 10.02 5.15
N LEU A 310 25.54 10.85 5.25
CA LEU A 310 25.19 11.83 4.21
C LEU A 310 25.97 13.15 4.33
N PRO A 311 26.19 13.88 3.22
CA PRO A 311 26.72 15.23 3.23
C PRO A 311 25.88 16.18 4.09
N GLN A 312 26.52 17.14 4.77
CA GLN A 312 25.87 18.00 5.77
C GLN A 312 24.72 18.85 5.22
N ASN A 313 24.84 19.30 3.96
CA ASN A 313 23.80 20.06 3.27
C ASN A 313 22.51 19.24 3.02
N LEU A 314 22.64 17.94 2.79
CA LEU A 314 21.49 17.05 2.60
C LEU A 314 20.85 16.63 3.92
N ARG A 315 21.62 16.54 5.01
CA ARG A 315 21.10 16.13 6.33
C ARG A 315 19.97 17.03 6.82
N SER A 316 20.15 18.34 6.81
CA SER A 316 19.14 19.28 7.29
C SER A 316 17.86 19.23 6.46
N THR A 317 17.99 19.10 5.14
CA THR A 317 16.84 18.99 4.22
C THR A 317 16.07 17.68 4.46
N ILE A 318 16.77 16.56 4.60
CA ILE A 318 16.14 15.25 4.82
C ILE A 318 15.46 15.21 6.20
N VAL A 319 16.14 15.67 7.26
CA VAL A 319 15.56 15.70 8.61
C VAL A 319 14.37 16.64 8.65
N GLY A 320 14.47 17.85 8.10
CA GLY A 320 13.34 18.78 8.06
C GLY A 320 12.13 18.21 7.31
N THR A 321 12.36 17.59 6.15
CA THR A 321 11.29 16.94 5.38
C THR A 321 10.70 15.76 6.15
N ALA A 322 11.51 14.93 6.79
CA ALA A 322 11.06 13.79 7.58
C ALA A 322 10.18 14.25 8.76
N VAL A 323 10.58 15.31 9.47
CA VAL A 323 9.78 15.86 10.59
C VAL A 323 8.42 16.37 10.09
N ILE A 324 8.39 17.12 8.98
CA ILE A 324 7.13 17.63 8.40
C ILE A 324 6.19 16.46 8.02
N ILE A 325 6.73 15.45 7.34
CA ILE A 325 5.94 14.27 6.95
C ILE A 325 5.48 13.50 8.19
N PHE A 326 6.34 13.33 9.19
CA PHE A 326 6.01 12.64 10.42
C PHE A 326 4.85 13.33 11.16
N VAL A 327 4.95 14.64 11.38
CA VAL A 327 3.90 15.42 12.06
C VAL A 327 2.58 15.33 11.29
N PHE A 328 2.61 15.46 9.96
CA PHE A 328 1.41 15.33 9.13
C PHE A 328 0.78 13.93 9.22
N ARG A 329 1.61 12.88 9.23
CA ARG A 329 1.16 11.49 9.31
C ARG A 329 0.72 11.05 10.71
N ALA A 330 1.22 11.71 11.74
CA ALA A 330 0.87 11.44 13.14
C ALA A 330 -0.52 11.98 13.54
N MET A 331 -1.19 12.75 12.67
CA MET A 331 -2.55 13.21 12.91
C MET A 331 -3.50 12.01 12.97
N PRO A 332 -4.23 11.82 14.10
CA PRO A 332 -5.13 10.68 14.25
C PRO A 332 -6.33 10.80 13.30
N GLY A 333 -6.71 9.69 12.68
CA GLY A 333 -7.98 9.56 11.97
C GLY A 333 -9.09 9.02 12.87
N PRO A 334 -10.34 9.02 12.39
CA PRO A 334 -11.50 8.59 13.19
C PRO A 334 -11.52 7.10 13.52
N GLY A 335 -10.71 6.28 12.82
CA GLY A 335 -10.58 4.85 13.08
C GLY A 335 -11.87 4.03 12.87
N PRO A 336 -11.91 2.77 13.33
CA PRO A 336 -13.06 1.88 13.16
C PRO A 336 -14.34 2.35 13.84
N GLY A 337 -14.22 3.23 14.86
CA GLY A 337 -15.38 3.79 15.54
C GLY A 337 -16.32 4.57 14.62
N LEU A 338 -15.77 5.26 13.61
CA LEU A 338 -16.59 5.95 12.60
C LEU A 338 -17.44 4.96 11.81
N SER A 339 -16.86 3.87 11.33
CA SER A 339 -17.62 2.87 10.55
C SER A 339 -18.71 2.20 11.40
N TRP A 340 -18.48 1.98 12.69
CA TRP A 340 -19.52 1.50 13.60
C TRP A 340 -20.67 2.50 13.73
N PHE A 341 -20.36 3.79 13.93
CA PHE A 341 -21.35 4.86 13.96
C PHE A 341 -22.13 4.95 12.63
N GLU A 342 -21.47 4.87 11.51
CA GLU A 342 -22.08 4.90 10.17
C GLU A 342 -23.05 3.73 9.96
N ILE A 343 -22.69 2.53 10.43
CA ILE A 343 -23.56 1.34 10.32
C ILE A 343 -24.70 1.39 11.35
N ASP A 344 -24.39 1.69 12.62
CA ASP A 344 -25.37 1.57 13.71
C ASP A 344 -26.35 2.73 13.77
N GLU A 345 -25.86 3.97 13.62
CA GLU A 345 -26.67 5.18 13.75
C GLU A 345 -27.19 5.68 12.40
N LEU A 346 -26.32 5.72 11.37
CA LEU A 346 -26.71 6.20 10.05
C LEU A 346 -27.32 5.10 9.17
N LYS A 347 -27.28 3.83 9.62
CA LYS A 347 -27.84 2.67 8.91
C LYS A 347 -27.29 2.49 7.50
N PHE A 348 -26.01 2.82 7.30
CA PHE A 348 -25.35 2.60 6.01
C PHE A 348 -25.11 1.11 5.79
N ASN A 349 -25.49 0.62 4.63
CA ASN A 349 -25.28 -0.75 4.20
C ASN A 349 -24.04 -0.89 3.31
N GLU A 350 -23.72 -2.11 2.89
CA GLU A 350 -22.55 -2.43 2.07
C GLU A 350 -22.61 -1.74 0.70
N GLN A 351 -23.80 -1.60 0.12
CA GLN A 351 -24.00 -0.91 -1.16
C GLN A 351 -23.69 0.58 -1.02
N PHE A 352 -24.14 1.22 0.06
CA PHE A 352 -23.86 2.63 0.30
C PHE A 352 -22.35 2.87 0.52
N PHE A 353 -21.68 2.04 1.32
CA PHE A 353 -20.22 2.10 1.49
C PHE A 353 -19.48 1.93 0.16
N SER A 354 -19.97 1.07 -0.73
CA SER A 354 -19.38 0.86 -2.06
C SER A 354 -19.49 2.10 -2.92
N ILE A 355 -20.65 2.76 -2.94
CA ILE A 355 -20.87 4.00 -3.69
C ILE A 355 -20.01 5.13 -3.12
N LEU A 356 -19.95 5.27 -1.79
CA LEU A 356 -19.12 6.27 -1.13
C LEU A 356 -17.64 6.06 -1.44
N SER A 357 -17.17 4.81 -1.38
CA SER A 357 -15.81 4.44 -1.76
C SER A 357 -15.50 4.77 -3.22
N LEU A 358 -16.45 4.53 -4.14
CA LEU A 358 -16.28 4.87 -5.56
C LEU A 358 -16.15 6.39 -5.74
N LEU A 359 -17.04 7.17 -5.14
CA LEU A 359 -16.98 8.64 -5.20
C LEU A 359 -15.64 9.14 -4.63
N ALA A 360 -15.22 8.67 -3.45
CA ALA A 360 -13.97 9.06 -2.82
C ALA A 360 -12.76 8.70 -3.71
N SER A 361 -12.74 7.51 -4.31
CA SER A 361 -11.65 7.05 -5.17
C SER A 361 -11.56 7.87 -6.46
N VAL A 362 -12.70 8.16 -7.10
CA VAL A 362 -12.76 9.00 -8.31
C VAL A 362 -12.33 10.43 -8.00
N LEU A 363 -12.82 11.02 -6.89
CA LEU A 363 -12.43 12.35 -6.46
C LEU A 363 -10.94 12.43 -6.12
N THR A 364 -10.37 11.37 -5.51
CA THR A 364 -8.94 11.27 -5.23
C THR A 364 -8.13 11.28 -6.53
N LEU A 365 -8.54 10.48 -7.53
CA LEU A 365 -7.88 10.44 -8.83
C LEU A 365 -7.94 11.80 -9.53
N LEU A 366 -9.12 12.42 -9.56
CA LEU A 366 -9.31 13.77 -10.11
C LEU A 366 -8.47 14.80 -9.35
N GLY A 367 -8.44 14.76 -8.04
CA GLY A 367 -7.65 15.63 -7.19
C GLY A 367 -6.16 15.57 -7.52
N ILE A 368 -5.61 14.37 -7.69
CA ILE A 368 -4.20 14.19 -8.07
C ILE A 368 -3.91 14.78 -9.45
N ILE A 369 -4.80 14.55 -10.42
CA ILE A 369 -4.64 15.09 -11.77
C ILE A 369 -4.69 16.62 -11.75
N LEU A 370 -5.70 17.19 -11.10
CA LEU A 370 -5.93 18.65 -11.06
C LEU A 370 -4.85 19.39 -10.25
N LEU A 371 -4.39 18.81 -9.14
CA LEU A 371 -3.40 19.42 -8.25
C LEU A 371 -1.95 19.14 -8.67
N ARG A 372 -1.72 18.29 -9.68
CA ARG A 372 -0.36 17.94 -10.15
C ARG A 372 0.52 19.16 -10.44
N PRO A 373 0.04 20.20 -11.20
CA PRO A 373 0.86 21.39 -11.46
C PRO A 373 1.18 22.18 -10.19
N PHE A 374 0.23 22.26 -9.25
CA PHE A 374 0.45 22.90 -7.96
C PHE A 374 1.51 22.15 -7.15
N MET A 375 1.41 20.80 -7.11
CA MET A 375 2.34 19.96 -6.36
C MET A 375 3.77 19.97 -6.94
N SER A 376 3.90 20.03 -8.27
CA SER A 376 5.22 20.05 -8.93
C SER A 376 5.96 21.38 -8.76
N ASN A 377 5.22 22.49 -8.62
CA ASN A 377 5.80 23.84 -8.61
C ASN A 377 5.97 24.43 -7.19
N ASN A 378 5.59 23.70 -6.15
CA ASN A 378 5.65 24.21 -4.77
C ASN A 378 6.45 23.25 -3.86
N SER A 379 6.97 23.79 -2.75
CA SER A 379 7.64 23.00 -1.73
C SER A 379 6.65 22.07 -1.00
N ILE A 380 7.16 20.94 -0.52
CA ILE A 380 6.38 19.95 0.25
C ILE A 380 5.68 20.63 1.46
N ALA A 381 6.38 21.51 2.17
CA ALA A 381 5.80 22.24 3.30
C ALA A 381 4.57 23.07 2.90
N LYS A 382 4.67 23.82 1.80
CA LYS A 382 3.54 24.62 1.30
C LYS A 382 2.37 23.77 0.88
N ILE A 383 2.62 22.64 0.19
CA ILE A 383 1.58 21.70 -0.23
C ILE A 383 0.84 21.15 0.99
N ILE A 384 1.58 20.68 2.01
CA ILE A 384 1.00 20.13 3.24
C ILE A 384 0.15 21.18 3.96
N VAL A 385 0.64 22.42 4.12
CA VAL A 385 -0.11 23.49 4.77
C VAL A 385 -1.42 23.78 4.04
N VAL A 386 -1.39 23.95 2.71
CA VAL A 386 -2.59 24.25 1.93
C VAL A 386 -3.60 23.10 2.01
N LEU A 387 -3.16 21.84 1.86
CA LEU A 387 -4.05 20.70 1.92
C LEU A 387 -4.60 20.48 3.33
N SER A 388 -3.81 20.75 4.38
CA SER A 388 -4.26 20.63 5.78
C SER A 388 -5.32 21.69 6.11
N ILE A 389 -5.14 22.94 5.65
CA ILE A 389 -6.14 24.00 5.86
C ILE A 389 -7.45 23.67 5.10
N ALA A 390 -7.34 23.22 3.84
CA ALA A 390 -8.52 22.81 3.07
C ALA A 390 -9.25 21.64 3.74
N GLY A 391 -8.51 20.63 4.22
CA GLY A 391 -9.05 19.51 5.00
C GLY A 391 -9.74 19.96 6.28
N ALA A 392 -9.12 20.86 7.06
CA ALA A 392 -9.70 21.39 8.29
C ALA A 392 -11.03 22.13 8.02
N ILE A 393 -11.11 22.94 6.97
CA ILE A 393 -12.34 23.66 6.58
C ILE A 393 -13.45 22.65 6.23
N LEU A 394 -13.13 21.58 5.50
CA LEU A 394 -14.10 20.55 5.15
C LEU A 394 -14.57 19.78 6.40
N PHE A 395 -13.66 19.47 7.35
CA PHE A 395 -14.04 18.84 8.61
C PHE A 395 -14.94 19.73 9.49
N LEU A 396 -14.69 21.02 9.53
CA LEU A 396 -15.55 21.96 10.26
C LEU A 396 -16.98 21.99 9.69
N SER A 397 -17.15 21.83 8.38
CA SER A 397 -18.48 21.76 7.78
C SER A 397 -19.28 20.54 8.23
N LEU A 398 -18.62 19.40 8.49
CA LEU A 398 -19.25 18.18 9.02
C LEU A 398 -19.75 18.37 10.46
N ILE A 399 -19.04 19.14 11.30
CA ILE A 399 -19.45 19.42 12.67
C ILE A 399 -20.80 20.18 12.66
N HIS A 400 -20.99 21.13 11.77
CA HIS A 400 -22.25 21.88 11.65
C HIS A 400 -23.41 21.04 11.11
N ILE A 401 -23.14 20.01 10.30
CA ILE A 401 -24.17 19.11 9.78
C ILE A 401 -24.61 18.11 10.86
N SER A 402 -23.68 17.69 11.73
CA SER A 402 -23.93 16.71 12.79
C SER A 402 -24.42 17.31 14.10
N GLU A 403 -24.39 18.64 14.28
CA GLU A 403 -25.06 19.28 15.42
C GLU A 403 -26.59 19.15 15.26
N PRO A 404 -27.28 18.37 16.14
CA PRO A 404 -28.72 18.40 16.13
C PRO A 404 -29.13 19.84 16.47
N THR A 405 -29.90 20.46 15.58
CA THR A 405 -30.62 21.69 15.91
C THR A 405 -31.48 21.39 17.13
N ARG A 406 -30.94 21.62 18.31
CA ARG A 406 -31.76 21.67 19.51
C ARG A 406 -32.74 22.81 19.30
N PRO A 407 -34.06 22.57 19.25
CA PRO A 407 -34.99 23.66 19.30
C PRO A 407 -34.67 24.42 20.58
N ALA A 408 -34.38 25.72 20.42
CA ALA A 408 -34.28 26.61 21.58
C ALA A 408 -35.58 26.49 22.34
N LEU A 409 -35.53 25.90 23.52
CA LEU A 409 -36.62 25.96 24.53
C LEU A 409 -36.68 27.35 25.09
#